data_43222d29e8bc61409d368e835efae0d4
#
_entry.id   43222d29e8bc61409d368e835efae0d4
#
_cell.length_a   1.000
_cell.length_b   1.000
_cell.length_c   1.000
_cell.angle_alpha   90.00
_cell.angle_beta   90.00
_cell.angle_gamma   90.00
#
_symmetry.space_group_name_H-M   'P 1'
#
loop_
_entity.id
_entity.type
_entity.pdbx_description
1 polymer ?
#
loop_
_entity_poly.entity_id
_entity_poly.type
_entity_poly.pdbx_seq_one_letter_code
_entity_poly.pdbx_strand_id
1 'polypeptide(L)'
;MPDKDHIKSVEKCFAILDCLHANQRLMTLEEITQASGYKKTTCFRLLKTLRILGIVEFLPATKKYQYGPRLTAIGLTALKNMNLRNAALPILQKLRDETGETVNLTILNGVEILYVERVMSDYLVNVNVNIGDRLPVHCASMGKVILAFLPEKRLDQILSSIAFVKKTDRTIVSRSALTDELKQIRSQGFAINDEELEKGLRAVAAPILNYSGEAFAATNIAWTTARHPDRQTFSEYAGKIMPAAERISRLMGYSPV
;
A
#
# COMPACT_ATOMS: atom_id res chain seq x y z
N MET A 1 -14.66 -23.39 8.44
CA MET A 1 -13.94 -24.42 9.21
C MET A 1 -12.46 -24.12 9.07
N PRO A 2 -11.65 -24.18 10.16
CA PRO A 2 -10.21 -24.04 9.98
C PRO A 2 -9.72 -25.20 9.11
N ASP A 3 -8.95 -24.84 8.07
CA ASP A 3 -8.33 -25.78 7.15
C ASP A 3 -7.45 -26.74 7.95
N LYS A 4 -7.68 -28.08 7.81
CA LYS A 4 -6.94 -29.10 8.56
C LYS A 4 -5.43 -29.10 8.27
N ASP A 5 -5.04 -28.50 7.14
CA ASP A 5 -3.65 -28.42 6.67
C ASP A 5 -2.95 -27.12 7.09
N HIS A 6 -3.63 -26.27 7.89
CA HIS A 6 -3.06 -24.99 8.35
C HIS A 6 -2.00 -25.19 9.46
N ILE A 7 -0.76 -24.77 9.17
CA ILE A 7 0.38 -24.93 10.10
C ILE A 7 0.51 -23.68 10.99
N LYS A 8 -0.08 -23.73 12.16
CA LYS A 8 -0.10 -22.63 13.15
C LYS A 8 1.27 -22.06 13.52
N SER A 9 2.36 -22.85 13.44
CA SER A 9 3.71 -22.34 13.71
C SER A 9 4.22 -21.40 12.64
N VAL A 10 3.84 -21.61 11.39
CA VAL A 10 4.16 -20.70 10.28
C VAL A 10 3.41 -19.38 10.45
N GLU A 11 2.11 -19.44 10.73
CA GLU A 11 1.30 -18.25 11.04
C GLU A 11 1.93 -17.40 12.16
N LYS A 12 2.33 -18.04 13.28
CA LYS A 12 2.97 -17.35 14.39
C LYS A 12 4.31 -16.71 14.02
N CYS A 13 5.09 -17.35 13.13
CA CYS A 13 6.33 -16.75 12.61
C CYS A 13 6.05 -15.46 11.86
N PHE A 14 5.06 -15.46 10.95
CA PHE A 14 4.67 -14.26 10.21
C PHE A 14 4.11 -13.17 11.13
N ALA A 15 3.28 -13.52 12.12
CA ALA A 15 2.79 -12.55 13.10
C ALA A 15 3.92 -11.85 13.87
N ILE A 16 5.04 -12.54 14.17
CA ILE A 16 6.23 -11.92 14.78
C ILE A 16 6.93 -10.98 13.78
N LEU A 17 7.05 -11.37 12.50
CA LEU A 17 7.62 -10.50 11.47
C LEU A 17 6.75 -9.26 11.26
N ASP A 18 5.42 -9.40 11.26
CA ASP A 18 4.48 -8.28 11.15
C ASP A 18 4.60 -7.29 12.31
N CYS A 19 4.93 -7.75 13.53
CA CYS A 19 5.21 -6.84 14.66
C CYS A 19 6.41 -5.92 14.38
N LEU A 20 7.49 -6.46 13.78
CA LEU A 20 8.65 -5.66 13.38
C LEU A 20 8.29 -4.69 12.26
N HIS A 21 7.44 -5.10 11.30
CA HIS A 21 6.97 -4.26 10.21
C HIS A 21 6.11 -3.08 10.70
N ALA A 22 5.08 -3.37 11.50
CA ALA A 22 4.12 -2.37 11.96
C ALA A 22 4.77 -1.25 12.80
N ASN A 23 5.84 -1.59 13.54
CA ASN A 23 6.54 -0.61 14.37
C ASN A 23 7.68 0.11 13.64
N GLN A 24 8.08 -0.32 12.45
CA GLN A 24 9.19 0.24 11.65
C GLN A 24 10.46 0.51 12.47
N ARG A 25 10.71 -0.28 13.51
CA ARG A 25 11.82 -0.09 14.45
C ARG A 25 12.35 -1.41 14.97
N LEU A 26 13.55 -1.35 15.52
CA LEU A 26 14.14 -2.46 16.27
C LEU A 26 13.31 -2.72 17.54
N MET A 27 12.98 -3.98 17.81
CA MET A 27 12.18 -4.38 18.97
C MET A 27 12.91 -5.38 19.87
N THR A 28 12.72 -5.24 21.18
CA THR A 28 13.14 -6.25 22.17
C THR A 28 12.20 -7.46 22.16
N LEU A 29 12.62 -8.56 22.80
CA LEU A 29 11.76 -9.72 23.00
C LEU A 29 10.47 -9.37 23.77
N GLU A 30 10.56 -8.48 24.75
CA GLU A 30 9.43 -8.01 25.55
C GLU A 30 8.41 -7.26 24.70
N GLU A 31 8.87 -6.31 23.88
CA GLU A 31 8.01 -5.53 22.98
C GLU A 31 7.32 -6.43 21.94
N ILE A 32 8.05 -7.40 21.37
CA ILE A 32 7.47 -8.38 20.42
C ILE A 32 6.45 -9.28 21.13
N THR A 33 6.72 -9.69 22.37
CA THR A 33 5.80 -10.50 23.18
C THR A 33 4.50 -9.75 23.43
N GLN A 34 4.59 -8.48 23.79
CA GLN A 34 3.43 -7.62 24.02
C GLN A 34 2.63 -7.36 22.74
N ALA A 35 3.31 -7.02 21.64
CA ALA A 35 2.68 -6.71 20.35
C ALA A 35 2.00 -7.93 19.70
N SER A 36 2.64 -9.11 19.79
CA SER A 36 2.11 -10.34 19.18
C SER A 36 1.04 -11.03 20.03
N GLY A 37 0.95 -10.75 21.33
CA GLY A 37 0.07 -11.45 22.28
C GLY A 37 0.47 -12.89 22.58
N TYR A 38 1.61 -13.38 22.08
CA TYR A 38 2.08 -14.73 22.36
C TYR A 38 2.91 -14.80 23.67
N LYS A 39 2.99 -16.01 24.27
CA LYS A 39 3.84 -16.23 25.45
C LYS A 39 5.31 -15.98 25.11
N LYS A 40 6.07 -15.37 26.02
CA LYS A 40 7.51 -15.05 25.88
C LYS A 40 8.35 -16.25 25.41
N THR A 41 8.06 -17.44 25.96
CA THR A 41 8.74 -18.69 25.56
C THR A 41 8.48 -19.06 24.11
N THR A 42 7.28 -18.81 23.60
CA THR A 42 6.92 -19.03 22.19
C THR A 42 7.65 -18.04 21.29
N CYS A 43 7.59 -16.74 21.59
CA CYS A 43 8.31 -15.71 20.85
C CYS A 43 9.82 -15.98 20.79
N PHE A 44 10.43 -16.32 21.93
CA PHE A 44 11.86 -16.65 21.99
C PHE A 44 12.25 -17.82 21.09
N ARG A 45 11.47 -18.93 21.12
CA ARG A 45 11.75 -20.11 20.28
C ARG A 45 11.58 -19.80 18.79
N LEU A 46 10.56 -19.04 18.41
CA LEU A 46 10.34 -18.64 17.02
C LEU A 46 11.44 -17.68 16.53
N LEU A 47 11.78 -16.65 17.33
CA LEU A 47 12.88 -15.73 17.00
C LEU A 47 14.23 -16.44 16.89
N LYS A 48 14.50 -17.44 17.77
CA LYS A 48 15.71 -18.28 17.65
C LYS A 48 15.76 -19.02 16.33
N THR A 49 14.65 -19.61 15.91
CA THR A 49 14.54 -20.30 14.60
C THR A 49 14.70 -19.33 13.44
N LEU A 50 13.97 -18.20 13.46
CA LEU A 50 14.07 -17.18 12.42
C LEU A 50 15.48 -16.60 12.29
N ARG A 51 16.22 -16.48 13.41
CA ARG A 51 17.63 -16.08 13.44
C ARG A 51 18.53 -17.11 12.79
N ILE A 52 18.37 -18.40 13.10
CA ILE A 52 19.13 -19.49 12.47
C ILE A 52 18.90 -19.51 10.96
N LEU A 53 17.69 -19.20 10.52
CA LEU A 53 17.32 -19.10 9.10
C LEU A 53 17.78 -17.80 8.43
N GLY A 54 18.37 -16.85 9.15
CA GLY A 54 18.78 -15.54 8.62
C GLY A 54 17.63 -14.60 8.26
N ILE A 55 16.41 -14.92 8.69
CA ILE A 55 15.19 -14.09 8.47
C ILE A 55 15.16 -12.90 9.44
N VAL A 56 15.68 -13.10 10.66
CA VAL A 56 15.78 -12.07 11.71
C VAL A 56 17.21 -12.07 12.23
N GLU A 57 17.71 -10.89 12.58
CA GLU A 57 18.98 -10.69 13.30
C GLU A 57 18.73 -10.21 14.71
N PHE A 58 19.62 -10.57 15.63
CA PHE A 58 19.65 -10.08 17.01
C PHE A 58 20.86 -9.19 17.20
N LEU A 59 20.66 -8.00 17.74
CA LEU A 59 21.69 -7.00 18.04
C LEU A 59 22.07 -7.08 19.53
N PRO A 60 23.21 -7.67 19.90
CA PRO A 60 23.58 -7.89 21.30
C PRO A 60 23.68 -6.59 22.11
N ALA A 61 24.19 -5.50 21.49
CA ALA A 61 24.39 -4.21 22.15
C ALA A 61 23.10 -3.59 22.66
N THR A 62 21.98 -3.73 21.92
CA THR A 62 20.67 -3.15 22.25
C THR A 62 19.65 -4.18 22.71
N LYS A 63 19.99 -5.49 22.64
CA LYS A 63 19.08 -6.62 22.88
C LYS A 63 17.81 -6.58 22.01
N LYS A 64 17.92 -6.02 20.82
CA LYS A 64 16.81 -5.86 19.86
C LYS A 64 16.94 -6.78 18.67
N TYR A 65 15.81 -7.03 18.01
CA TYR A 65 15.67 -7.81 16.77
C TYR A 65 15.37 -6.88 15.60
N GLN A 66 15.87 -7.26 14.43
CA GLN A 66 15.59 -6.62 13.14
C GLN A 66 15.42 -7.66 12.04
N TYR A 67 15.00 -7.25 10.84
CA TYR A 67 15.01 -8.12 9.69
C TYR A 67 16.43 -8.52 9.31
N GLY A 68 16.60 -9.79 8.97
CA GLY A 68 17.87 -10.35 8.51
C GLY A 68 18.03 -10.27 6.99
N PRO A 69 19.27 -10.44 6.49
CA PRO A 69 19.59 -10.27 5.06
C PRO A 69 18.87 -11.26 4.14
N ARG A 70 18.53 -12.45 4.64
CA ARG A 70 17.81 -13.44 3.85
C ARG A 70 16.37 -12.98 3.53
N LEU A 71 15.68 -12.33 4.47
CA LEU A 71 14.36 -11.77 4.21
C LEU A 71 14.44 -10.66 3.17
N THR A 72 15.43 -9.78 3.27
CA THR A 72 15.72 -8.73 2.28
C THR A 72 15.93 -9.32 0.89
N ALA A 73 16.76 -10.37 0.76
CA ALA A 73 17.01 -11.03 -0.51
C ALA A 73 15.73 -11.63 -1.13
N ILE A 74 14.89 -12.28 -0.30
CA ILE A 74 13.60 -12.83 -0.75
C ILE A 74 12.69 -11.70 -1.24
N GLY A 75 12.57 -10.60 -0.48
CA GLY A 75 11.73 -9.45 -0.85
C GLY A 75 12.20 -8.77 -2.14
N LEU A 76 13.49 -8.54 -2.29
CA LEU A 76 14.08 -7.98 -3.52
C LEU A 76 13.85 -8.87 -4.74
N THR A 77 13.97 -10.19 -4.58
CA THR A 77 13.70 -11.14 -5.68
C THR A 77 12.23 -11.12 -6.07
N ALA A 78 11.32 -11.11 -5.10
CA ALA A 78 9.88 -11.00 -5.35
C ALA A 78 9.55 -9.69 -6.10
N LEU A 79 10.10 -8.57 -5.64
CA LEU A 79 9.90 -7.25 -6.25
C LEU A 79 10.47 -7.18 -7.68
N LYS A 80 11.68 -7.74 -7.91
CA LYS A 80 12.31 -7.79 -9.23
C LYS A 80 11.50 -8.59 -10.25
N ASN A 81 10.87 -9.67 -9.81
CA ASN A 81 10.07 -10.55 -10.67
C ASN A 81 8.61 -10.08 -10.82
N MET A 82 8.23 -8.94 -10.24
CA MET A 82 6.88 -8.40 -10.36
C MET A 82 6.67 -7.79 -11.75
N ASN A 83 5.95 -8.49 -12.62
CA ASN A 83 5.65 -8.04 -13.99
C ASN A 83 4.99 -6.66 -14.03
N LEU A 84 4.06 -6.40 -13.12
CA LEU A 84 3.38 -5.10 -12.97
C LEU A 84 4.39 -3.97 -12.81
N ARG A 85 5.32 -4.09 -11.84
CA ARG A 85 6.33 -3.07 -11.55
C ARG A 85 7.20 -2.77 -12.77
N ASN A 86 7.69 -3.83 -13.42
CA ASN A 86 8.58 -3.72 -14.58
C ASN A 86 7.86 -3.07 -15.79
N ALA A 87 6.60 -3.41 -16.01
CA ALA A 87 5.79 -2.82 -17.07
C ALA A 87 5.39 -1.36 -16.78
N ALA A 88 5.12 -1.03 -15.52
CA ALA A 88 4.68 0.29 -15.10
C ALA A 88 5.83 1.31 -15.07
N LEU A 89 7.03 0.94 -14.61
CA LEU A 89 8.12 1.85 -14.32
C LEU A 89 8.42 2.89 -15.42
N PRO A 90 8.58 2.53 -16.70
CA PRO A 90 8.84 3.52 -17.75
C PRO A 90 7.67 4.49 -17.97
N ILE A 91 6.42 4.04 -17.73
CA ILE A 91 5.22 4.88 -17.85
C ILE A 91 5.15 5.86 -16.67
N LEU A 92 5.46 5.41 -15.45
CA LEU A 92 5.50 6.26 -14.25
C LEU A 92 6.60 7.30 -14.34
N GLN A 93 7.78 6.94 -14.87
CA GLN A 93 8.90 7.88 -15.11
C GLN A 93 8.48 9.00 -16.08
N LYS A 94 7.87 8.63 -17.20
CA LYS A 94 7.34 9.61 -18.15
C LYS A 94 6.31 10.53 -17.51
N LEU A 95 5.37 9.98 -16.72
CA LEU A 95 4.35 10.76 -16.02
C LEU A 95 4.96 11.73 -14.99
N ARG A 96 6.00 11.30 -14.26
CA ARG A 96 6.77 12.16 -13.37
C ARG A 96 7.44 13.30 -14.14
N ASP A 97 8.07 13.01 -15.27
CA ASP A 97 8.75 14.03 -16.10
C ASP A 97 7.76 15.06 -16.68
N GLU A 98 6.53 14.63 -17.03
CA GLU A 98 5.48 15.51 -17.55
C GLU A 98 4.79 16.37 -16.48
N THR A 99 4.82 15.94 -15.21
CA THR A 99 4.11 16.63 -14.12
C THR A 99 5.05 17.32 -13.15
N GLY A 100 6.30 16.87 -13.08
CA GLY A 100 7.25 17.28 -12.04
C GLY A 100 6.94 16.72 -10.65
N GLU A 101 5.87 15.92 -10.50
CA GLU A 101 5.36 15.45 -9.22
C GLU A 101 5.69 13.97 -8.96
N THR A 102 5.64 13.58 -7.69
CA THR A 102 5.88 12.18 -7.31
C THR A 102 4.75 11.28 -7.82
N VAL A 103 5.14 10.19 -8.48
CA VAL A 103 4.23 9.16 -9.01
C VAL A 103 4.50 7.85 -8.28
N ASN A 104 3.44 7.22 -7.76
CA ASN A 104 3.54 5.98 -7.01
C ASN A 104 2.73 4.86 -7.66
N LEU A 105 3.10 3.62 -7.35
CA LEU A 105 2.39 2.40 -7.70
C LEU A 105 2.13 1.57 -6.45
N THR A 106 0.90 1.13 -6.26
CA THR A 106 0.51 0.28 -5.13
C THR A 106 -0.31 -0.91 -5.58
N ILE A 107 -0.30 -1.94 -4.76
CA ILE A 107 -1.20 -3.09 -4.87
C ILE A 107 -2.11 -3.15 -3.64
N LEU A 108 -3.27 -3.80 -3.78
CA LEU A 108 -4.17 -4.05 -2.67
C LEU A 108 -3.62 -5.16 -1.77
N ASN A 109 -3.59 -4.93 -0.46
CA ASN A 109 -3.19 -5.90 0.56
C ASN A 109 -4.18 -5.87 1.75
N GLY A 110 -5.24 -6.67 1.68
CA GLY A 110 -6.31 -6.65 2.69
C GLY A 110 -7.03 -5.31 2.73
N VAL A 111 -6.99 -4.64 3.88
CA VAL A 111 -7.59 -3.31 4.13
C VAL A 111 -6.59 -2.15 3.91
N GLU A 112 -5.44 -2.45 3.34
CA GLU A 112 -4.36 -1.50 3.09
C GLU A 112 -3.89 -1.58 1.63
N ILE A 113 -3.23 -0.55 1.17
CA ILE A 113 -2.41 -0.56 -0.05
C ILE A 113 -0.95 -0.73 0.33
N LEU A 114 -0.20 -1.48 -0.49
CA LEU A 114 1.25 -1.67 -0.36
C LEU A 114 1.96 -0.94 -1.51
N TYR A 115 2.90 -0.07 -1.17
CA TYR A 115 3.74 0.63 -2.15
C TYR A 115 4.77 -0.32 -2.76
N VAL A 116 4.73 -0.50 -4.08
CA VAL A 116 5.63 -1.40 -4.84
C VAL A 116 6.57 -0.66 -5.76
N GLU A 117 6.26 0.60 -6.12
CA GLU A 117 7.14 1.49 -6.85
C GLU A 117 6.86 2.95 -6.51
N ARG A 118 7.90 3.77 -6.60
CA ARG A 118 7.85 5.21 -6.38
C ARG A 118 8.86 5.92 -7.27
N VAL A 119 8.39 6.82 -8.11
CA VAL A 119 9.21 7.73 -8.91
C VAL A 119 9.10 9.12 -8.28
N MET A 120 10.14 9.53 -7.58
CA MET A 120 10.13 10.77 -6.80
C MET A 120 10.23 12.00 -7.69
N SER A 121 9.57 13.08 -7.28
CA SER A 121 9.84 14.43 -7.80
C SER A 121 11.23 14.91 -7.38
N ASP A 122 11.76 15.88 -8.09
CA ASP A 122 13.07 16.49 -7.76
C ASP A 122 12.96 17.55 -6.64
N TYR A 123 11.77 17.76 -6.07
CA TYR A 123 11.55 18.73 -5.00
C TYR A 123 12.05 18.21 -3.65
N LEU A 124 12.60 19.13 -2.82
CA LEU A 124 13.11 18.81 -1.48
C LEU A 124 11.99 18.35 -0.52
N VAL A 125 10.79 18.94 -0.66
CA VAL A 125 9.64 18.58 0.19
C VAL A 125 8.81 17.51 -0.51
N ASN A 126 8.94 16.31 -0.03
CA ASN A 126 8.21 15.12 -0.52
C ASN A 126 7.46 14.44 0.62
N VAL A 127 6.41 13.72 0.28
CA VAL A 127 5.72 12.85 1.23
C VAL A 127 6.66 11.72 1.66
N ASN A 128 6.81 11.52 2.95
CA ASN A 128 7.71 10.50 3.50
C ASN A 128 7.06 9.11 3.48
N VAL A 129 6.96 8.52 2.29
CA VAL A 129 6.49 7.15 2.06
C VAL A 129 7.54 6.41 1.26
N ASN A 130 7.79 5.14 1.57
CA ASN A 130 8.80 4.32 0.90
C ASN A 130 8.17 3.09 0.25
N ILE A 131 8.91 2.42 -0.65
CA ILE A 131 8.53 1.10 -1.14
C ILE A 131 8.50 0.14 0.05
N GLY A 132 7.39 -0.63 0.16
CA GLY A 132 7.13 -1.51 1.30
C GLY A 132 6.20 -0.91 2.36
N ASP A 133 6.00 0.41 2.36
CA ASP A 133 5.05 1.05 3.29
C ASP A 133 3.60 0.69 2.94
N ARG A 134 2.75 0.72 3.97
CA ARG A 134 1.32 0.41 3.86
C ARG A 134 0.49 1.60 4.32
N LEU A 135 -0.59 1.87 3.60
CA LEU A 135 -1.55 2.92 3.98
C LEU A 135 -2.99 2.38 3.96
N PRO A 136 -3.87 2.88 4.84
CA PRO A 136 -5.26 2.46 4.86
C PRO A 136 -5.99 2.79 3.55
N VAL A 137 -6.82 1.86 3.05
CA VAL A 137 -7.54 2.04 1.77
C VAL A 137 -8.56 3.17 1.79
N HIS A 138 -9.16 3.50 2.97
CA HIS A 138 -10.29 4.43 3.06
C HIS A 138 -9.90 5.91 2.93
N CYS A 139 -8.65 6.27 3.18
CA CYS A 139 -8.17 7.66 3.16
C CYS A 139 -7.01 7.90 2.17
N ALA A 140 -6.64 6.90 1.37
CA ALA A 140 -5.68 7.02 0.29
C ALA A 140 -6.39 6.96 -1.07
N SER A 141 -6.11 7.89 -1.99
CA SER A 141 -6.73 7.90 -3.32
C SER A 141 -6.54 6.57 -4.06
N MET A 142 -5.35 5.96 -4.00
CA MET A 142 -5.08 4.66 -4.60
C MET A 142 -5.90 3.54 -3.97
N GLY A 143 -6.11 3.56 -2.65
CA GLY A 143 -6.99 2.62 -1.97
C GLY A 143 -8.44 2.76 -2.41
N LYS A 144 -8.96 3.99 -2.40
CA LYS A 144 -10.34 4.27 -2.81
C LYS A 144 -10.59 3.85 -4.27
N VAL A 145 -9.68 4.17 -5.20
CA VAL A 145 -9.88 3.79 -6.60
C VAL A 145 -9.81 2.27 -6.82
N ILE A 146 -8.97 1.54 -6.10
CA ILE A 146 -8.98 0.07 -6.18
C ILE A 146 -10.34 -0.45 -5.68
N LEU A 147 -10.79 -0.01 -4.50
CA LEU A 147 -12.07 -0.45 -3.93
C LEU A 147 -13.24 -0.20 -4.87
N ALA A 148 -13.27 0.94 -5.57
CA ALA A 148 -14.34 1.32 -6.49
C ALA A 148 -14.49 0.34 -7.67
N PHE A 149 -13.43 -0.37 -8.06
CA PHE A 149 -13.42 -1.30 -9.20
C PHE A 149 -13.33 -2.78 -8.78
N LEU A 150 -13.53 -3.10 -7.50
CA LEU A 150 -13.65 -4.48 -7.04
C LEU A 150 -15.04 -5.07 -7.34
N PRO A 151 -15.15 -6.39 -7.47
CA PRO A 151 -16.42 -7.11 -7.41
C PRO A 151 -17.10 -6.86 -6.06
N GLU A 152 -18.44 -6.73 -6.07
CA GLU A 152 -19.24 -6.35 -4.89
C GLU A 152 -18.97 -7.25 -3.67
N LYS A 153 -18.93 -8.55 -3.85
CA LYS A 153 -18.67 -9.52 -2.76
C LYS A 153 -17.31 -9.27 -2.09
N ARG A 154 -16.27 -8.97 -2.86
CA ARG A 154 -14.93 -8.68 -2.34
C ARG A 154 -14.86 -7.31 -1.67
N LEU A 155 -15.52 -6.32 -2.25
CA LEU A 155 -15.67 -4.99 -1.67
C LEU A 155 -16.34 -5.07 -0.29
N ASP A 156 -17.45 -5.78 -0.15
CA ASP A 156 -18.16 -5.94 1.11
C ASP A 156 -17.33 -6.59 2.21
N GLN A 157 -16.54 -7.61 1.87
CA GLN A 157 -15.61 -8.25 2.80
C GLN A 157 -14.57 -7.26 3.34
N ILE A 158 -13.98 -6.46 2.45
CA ILE A 158 -12.98 -5.45 2.82
C ILE A 158 -13.63 -4.35 3.66
N LEU A 159 -14.76 -3.79 3.22
CA LEU A 159 -15.46 -2.72 3.95
C LEU A 159 -15.86 -3.14 5.38
N SER A 160 -16.15 -4.43 5.59
CA SER A 160 -16.48 -4.96 6.92
C SER A 160 -15.29 -5.07 7.85
N SER A 161 -14.07 -5.05 7.31
CA SER A 161 -12.81 -5.21 8.05
C SER A 161 -12.05 -3.88 8.24
N ILE A 162 -12.50 -2.78 7.62
CA ILE A 162 -11.84 -1.48 7.75
C ILE A 162 -12.03 -0.90 9.14
N ALA A 163 -10.92 -0.57 9.80
CA ALA A 163 -10.91 0.33 10.93
C ALA A 163 -10.87 1.78 10.41
N PHE A 164 -11.98 2.49 10.45
CA PHE A 164 -12.09 3.88 9.97
C PHE A 164 -11.37 4.86 10.89
N VAL A 165 -10.04 4.81 10.93
CA VAL A 165 -9.21 5.68 11.77
C VAL A 165 -9.15 7.09 11.16
N LYS A 166 -9.56 8.09 11.93
CA LYS A 166 -9.44 9.51 11.53
C LYS A 166 -7.96 9.92 11.51
N LYS A 167 -7.48 10.42 10.38
CA LYS A 167 -6.13 10.99 10.18
C LYS A 167 -6.15 12.51 10.18
N THR A 168 -7.16 13.08 9.54
CA THR A 168 -7.39 14.54 9.44
C THR A 168 -8.87 14.83 9.65
N ASP A 169 -9.26 16.11 9.60
CA ASP A 169 -10.67 16.48 9.66
C ASP A 169 -11.43 16.16 8.37
N ARG A 170 -10.72 15.85 7.29
CA ARG A 170 -11.28 15.46 5.98
C ARG A 170 -11.32 13.95 5.76
N THR A 171 -10.77 13.16 6.67
CA THR A 171 -10.79 11.68 6.55
C THR A 171 -12.22 11.15 6.52
N ILE A 172 -12.52 10.29 5.56
CA ILE A 172 -13.79 9.52 5.54
C ILE A 172 -13.74 8.50 6.69
N VAL A 173 -14.68 8.61 7.63
CA VAL A 173 -14.69 7.82 8.87
C VAL A 173 -15.90 6.90 9.00
N SER A 174 -16.64 6.66 7.91
CA SER A 174 -17.78 5.75 7.93
C SER A 174 -17.90 4.93 6.64
N ARG A 175 -18.44 3.71 6.78
CA ARG A 175 -18.70 2.81 5.64
C ARG A 175 -19.66 3.45 4.63
N SER A 176 -20.72 4.12 5.10
CA SER A 176 -21.69 4.77 4.21
C SER A 176 -21.05 5.85 3.36
N ALA A 177 -20.32 6.79 3.98
CA ALA A 177 -19.65 7.88 3.27
C ALA A 177 -18.60 7.33 2.26
N LEU A 178 -17.85 6.28 2.64
CA LEU A 178 -16.92 5.65 1.72
C LEU A 178 -17.66 5.00 0.55
N THR A 179 -18.78 4.29 0.80
CA THR A 179 -19.55 3.65 -0.27
C THR A 179 -20.08 4.67 -1.29
N ASP A 180 -20.52 5.84 -0.84
CA ASP A 180 -21.02 6.89 -1.74
C ASP A 180 -19.86 7.52 -2.53
N GLU A 181 -18.72 7.76 -1.90
CA GLU A 181 -17.49 8.19 -2.59
C GLU A 181 -17.05 7.17 -3.66
N LEU A 182 -17.09 5.86 -3.36
CA LEU A 182 -16.72 4.82 -4.31
C LEU A 182 -17.63 4.77 -5.56
N LYS A 183 -18.93 5.08 -5.43
CA LYS A 183 -19.83 5.21 -6.57
C LYS A 183 -19.41 6.34 -7.50
N GLN A 184 -19.05 7.50 -6.93
CA GLN A 184 -18.56 8.65 -7.70
C GLN A 184 -17.25 8.31 -8.41
N ILE A 185 -16.29 7.70 -7.68
CA ILE A 185 -15.02 7.27 -8.23
C ILE A 185 -15.22 6.31 -9.41
N ARG A 186 -16.13 5.33 -9.27
CA ARG A 186 -16.43 4.38 -10.35
C ARG A 186 -16.99 5.06 -11.59
N SER A 187 -17.83 6.08 -11.42
CA SER A 187 -18.43 6.81 -12.56
C SER A 187 -17.44 7.74 -13.27
N GLN A 188 -16.52 8.38 -12.53
CA GLN A 188 -15.54 9.31 -13.10
C GLN A 188 -14.21 8.66 -13.51
N GLY A 189 -13.90 7.44 -13.03
CA GLY A 189 -12.71 6.68 -13.40
C GLY A 189 -11.45 7.00 -12.60
N PHE A 190 -11.49 7.94 -11.65
CA PHE A 190 -10.35 8.31 -10.81
C PHE A 190 -10.79 8.66 -9.39
N ALA A 191 -9.86 8.62 -8.44
CA ALA A 191 -10.07 9.04 -7.05
C ALA A 191 -9.15 10.20 -6.70
N ILE A 192 -9.62 11.09 -5.83
CA ILE A 192 -8.80 12.16 -5.25
C ILE A 192 -8.51 11.87 -3.77
N ASN A 193 -7.41 12.42 -3.27
CA ASN A 193 -7.13 12.65 -1.87
C ASN A 193 -6.94 14.16 -1.70
N ASP A 194 -7.87 14.82 -1.01
CA ASP A 194 -7.79 16.23 -0.69
C ASP A 194 -7.53 16.39 0.80
N GLU A 195 -6.29 16.10 1.24
CA GLU A 195 -5.87 16.17 2.64
C GLU A 195 -6.57 15.18 3.59
N GLU A 196 -7.06 14.05 3.07
CA GLU A 196 -7.73 13.01 3.87
C GLU A 196 -6.74 12.17 4.68
N LEU A 197 -5.56 11.89 4.11
CA LEU A 197 -4.51 11.09 4.74
C LEU A 197 -3.61 11.94 5.65
N GLU A 198 -3.24 13.13 5.16
CA GLU A 198 -2.35 14.07 5.83
C GLU A 198 -2.65 15.50 5.36
N LYS A 199 -2.59 16.47 6.29
CA LYS A 199 -2.77 17.90 5.97
C LYS A 199 -1.68 18.37 5.03
N GLY A 200 -2.07 19.14 4.01
CA GLY A 200 -1.14 19.63 2.99
C GLY A 200 -0.79 18.62 1.90
N LEU A 201 -1.31 17.38 1.96
CA LEU A 201 -1.11 16.37 0.93
C LEU A 201 -2.32 16.23 0.04
N ARG A 202 -2.11 16.30 -1.28
CA ARG A 202 -3.11 16.01 -2.31
C ARG A 202 -2.62 14.93 -3.27
N ALA A 203 -3.55 14.16 -3.83
CA ALA A 203 -3.25 13.18 -4.85
C ALA A 203 -4.46 12.87 -5.73
N VAL A 204 -4.18 12.48 -6.98
CA VAL A 204 -5.14 11.86 -7.90
C VAL A 204 -4.65 10.47 -8.23
N ALA A 205 -5.54 9.48 -8.21
CA ALA A 205 -5.22 8.09 -8.52
C ALA A 205 -6.15 7.52 -9.59
N ALA A 206 -5.59 6.63 -10.43
CA ALA A 206 -6.34 5.84 -11.40
C ALA A 206 -6.10 4.33 -11.19
N PRO A 207 -7.11 3.47 -11.47
CA PRO A 207 -7.02 2.04 -11.25
C PRO A 207 -6.18 1.38 -12.33
N ILE A 208 -5.48 0.30 -11.94
CA ILE A 208 -4.85 -0.62 -12.89
C ILE A 208 -5.68 -1.90 -12.86
N LEU A 209 -6.27 -2.20 -14.01
CA LEU A 209 -7.22 -3.30 -14.18
C LEU A 209 -6.52 -4.55 -14.74
N ASN A 210 -6.98 -5.72 -14.32
CA ASN A 210 -6.58 -7.00 -14.91
C ASN A 210 -7.51 -7.38 -16.07
N TYR A 211 -7.29 -8.56 -16.67
CA TYR A 211 -8.07 -9.09 -17.80
C TYR A 211 -9.58 -9.24 -17.50
N SER A 212 -10.00 -9.31 -16.26
CA SER A 212 -11.42 -9.37 -15.86
C SER A 212 -12.04 -7.99 -15.59
N GLY A 213 -11.28 -6.90 -15.75
CA GLY A 213 -11.74 -5.54 -15.45
C GLY A 213 -11.75 -5.22 -13.95
N GLU A 214 -11.16 -6.07 -13.11
CA GLU A 214 -11.03 -5.86 -11.67
C GLU A 214 -9.75 -5.06 -11.37
N ALA A 215 -9.83 -4.05 -10.51
CA ALA A 215 -8.66 -3.33 -10.05
C ALA A 215 -7.88 -4.17 -9.02
N PHE A 216 -6.60 -4.42 -9.31
CA PHE A 216 -5.69 -5.11 -8.39
C PHE A 216 -4.54 -4.23 -7.93
N ALA A 217 -4.35 -3.09 -8.60
CA ALA A 217 -3.33 -2.09 -8.34
C ALA A 217 -3.87 -0.69 -8.67
N ALA A 218 -3.12 0.33 -8.29
CA ALA A 218 -3.38 1.71 -8.68
C ALA A 218 -2.08 2.50 -8.78
N THR A 219 -2.12 3.57 -9.58
CA THR A 219 -1.08 4.60 -9.61
C THR A 219 -1.65 5.95 -9.22
N ASN A 220 -0.83 6.83 -8.65
CA ASN A 220 -1.22 8.19 -8.34
C ASN A 220 -0.15 9.21 -8.72
N ILE A 221 -0.57 10.47 -8.87
CA ILE A 221 0.27 11.67 -8.82
C ILE A 221 0.00 12.30 -7.47
N ALA A 222 1.05 12.57 -6.69
CA ALA A 222 0.96 13.13 -5.34
C ALA A 222 1.78 14.42 -5.22
N TRP A 223 1.18 15.47 -4.63
CA TRP A 223 1.79 16.78 -4.47
C TRP A 223 1.41 17.44 -3.14
N THR A 224 2.08 18.51 -2.79
CA THR A 224 1.74 19.33 -1.62
C THR A 224 0.84 20.50 -2.02
N THR A 225 -0.08 20.89 -1.13
CA THR A 225 -0.95 22.08 -1.33
C THR A 225 -0.14 23.38 -1.45
N ALA A 226 1.09 23.41 -0.92
CA ALA A 226 1.98 24.54 -1.05
C ALA A 226 2.44 24.79 -2.50
N ARG A 227 2.57 23.72 -3.32
CA ARG A 227 2.94 23.84 -4.75
C ARG A 227 1.73 24.14 -5.63
N HIS A 228 0.66 23.42 -5.43
CA HIS A 228 -0.57 23.56 -6.21
C HIS A 228 -1.76 23.69 -5.26
N PRO A 229 -2.09 24.93 -4.82
CA PRO A 229 -3.19 25.18 -3.92
C PRO A 229 -4.56 25.00 -4.62
N ASP A 230 -4.63 25.17 -5.94
CA ASP A 230 -5.86 25.14 -6.70
C ASP A 230 -6.43 23.73 -6.87
N ARG A 231 -7.76 23.63 -6.78
CA ARG A 231 -8.45 22.37 -7.02
C ARG A 231 -8.53 21.97 -8.50
N GLN A 232 -8.30 22.89 -9.42
CA GLN A 232 -8.25 22.59 -10.87
C GLN A 232 -7.15 21.60 -11.20
N THR A 233 -6.06 21.55 -10.43
CA THR A 233 -4.97 20.58 -10.54
C THR A 233 -5.46 19.13 -10.49
N PHE A 234 -6.55 18.84 -9.75
CA PHE A 234 -7.12 17.50 -9.73
C PHE A 234 -7.59 17.04 -11.12
N SER A 235 -8.31 17.90 -11.86
CA SER A 235 -8.79 17.58 -13.21
C SER A 235 -7.65 17.50 -14.21
N GLU A 236 -6.65 18.38 -14.11
CA GLU A 236 -5.45 18.33 -14.96
C GLU A 236 -4.70 17.01 -14.80
N TYR A 237 -4.41 16.63 -13.56
CA TYR A 237 -3.67 15.40 -13.27
C TYR A 237 -4.51 14.13 -13.50
N ALA A 238 -5.83 14.19 -13.34
CA ALA A 238 -6.71 13.10 -13.75
C ALA A 238 -6.60 12.83 -15.25
N GLY A 239 -6.58 13.89 -16.08
CA GLY A 239 -6.39 13.79 -17.53
C GLY A 239 -5.05 13.17 -17.95
N LYS A 240 -4.01 13.26 -17.11
CA LYS A 240 -2.68 12.67 -17.37
C LYS A 240 -2.57 11.23 -16.83
N ILE A 241 -3.10 10.98 -15.63
CA ILE A 241 -2.90 9.68 -14.97
C ILE A 241 -3.82 8.58 -15.52
N MET A 242 -5.05 8.91 -15.91
CA MET A 242 -5.99 7.91 -16.44
C MET A 242 -5.46 7.20 -17.71
N PRO A 243 -4.94 7.90 -18.74
CA PRO A 243 -4.33 7.24 -19.89
C PRO A 243 -3.08 6.42 -19.53
N ALA A 244 -2.28 6.88 -18.55
CA ALA A 244 -1.11 6.15 -18.06
C ALA A 244 -1.53 4.82 -17.38
N ALA A 245 -2.51 4.87 -16.50
CA ALA A 245 -3.06 3.69 -15.82
C ALA A 245 -3.71 2.70 -16.79
N GLU A 246 -4.46 3.20 -17.79
CA GLU A 246 -5.04 2.37 -18.85
C GLU A 246 -3.94 1.65 -19.65
N ARG A 247 -2.87 2.36 -20.01
CA ARG A 247 -1.73 1.74 -20.72
C ARG A 247 -1.10 0.63 -19.91
N ILE A 248 -0.91 0.82 -18.59
CA ILE A 248 -0.41 -0.22 -17.69
C ILE A 248 -1.40 -1.39 -17.64
N SER A 249 -2.70 -1.11 -17.52
CA SER A 249 -3.76 -2.14 -17.51
C SER A 249 -3.73 -3.00 -18.77
N ARG A 250 -3.57 -2.40 -19.95
CA ARG A 250 -3.42 -3.14 -21.23
C ARG A 250 -2.20 -4.07 -21.23
N LEU A 251 -1.07 -3.63 -20.67
CA LEU A 251 0.11 -4.47 -20.51
C LEU A 251 -0.12 -5.63 -19.50
N MET A 252 -1.09 -5.48 -18.61
CA MET A 252 -1.53 -6.54 -17.67
C MET A 252 -2.69 -7.39 -18.21
N GLY A 253 -3.03 -7.26 -19.49
CA GLY A 253 -4.04 -8.08 -20.17
C GLY A 253 -5.46 -7.52 -20.14
N TYR A 254 -5.66 -6.29 -19.65
CA TYR A 254 -6.95 -5.62 -19.75
C TYR A 254 -7.26 -5.24 -21.20
N SER A 255 -8.46 -5.60 -21.68
CA SER A 255 -9.01 -5.15 -22.96
C SER A 255 -10.34 -4.46 -22.67
N PRO A 256 -10.47 -3.14 -22.92
CA PRO A 256 -11.79 -2.50 -22.82
C PRO A 256 -12.73 -3.12 -23.86
N VAL A 257 -13.94 -3.44 -23.40
CA VAL A 257 -15.03 -3.96 -24.25
C VAL A 257 -15.60 -2.83 -25.10
#